data_10d9a56cd9bc0cd6ae3e7c4f9fccf686
#
_entry.id   10d9a56cd9bc0cd6ae3e7c4f9fccf686
#
_cell.length_a   1.000
_cell.length_b   1.000
_cell.length_c   1.000
_cell.angle_alpha   90.00
_cell.angle_beta   90.00
_cell.angle_gamma   90.00
#
_symmetry.space_group_name_H-M   'P 1'
#
loop_
_entity.id
_entity.type
_entity.pdbx_description
1 polymer ?
#
loop_
_entity_poly.entity_id
_entity_poly.type
_entity_poly.pdbx_seq_one_letter_code
_entity_poly.pdbx_strand_id
1 'polypeptide(L)'
;MKKQLSFLFIVLASSCLLDAVSGEKNSSQSSVINGTDWMDTEGRRISAHEGELARFGDYFYWYGSSYKNNPQGKFRMAAGPVWNGVQVYRSKDLKNWEYRGVCLPRPESGFGKLGATGRSHVLYNQKTKQYVMWYRWFIAMPASFLMVATADNPEGPFTPLGAREVGTSTGFGSDMNVFKDEDDKAYLIYCDHNQPDAEGGDWRYAIRIDSLSDDYLSSKREGVIVFDRGREAPAIAKYKGKYIAVASGVHGWSATETSCATADSPLGNWKNQGYISENKTWNSQVSDLIYLKESNQVMALCDQWWVPDRADIDKSRYLFIALRYTSSTGKAKMEYLEKWNPLAHN
;
A
#
# COMPACT_ATOMS: atom_id res chain seq x y z
N MET A 1 -62.15 69.99 -23.04
CA MET A 1 -62.26 69.31 -21.74
C MET A 1 -61.85 67.84 -21.96
N LYS A 2 -60.57 67.47 -21.74
CA LYS A 2 -60.10 66.09 -21.80
C LYS A 2 -59.57 65.69 -20.42
N LYS A 3 -60.17 64.69 -19.82
CA LYS A 3 -59.76 64.12 -18.52
C LYS A 3 -58.62 63.16 -18.79
N GLN A 4 -57.50 63.41 -18.15
CA GLN A 4 -56.38 62.43 -18.05
C GLN A 4 -56.67 61.46 -16.90
N LEU A 5 -56.62 60.18 -17.23
CA LEU A 5 -56.57 59.08 -16.23
C LEU A 5 -55.13 58.73 -16.00
N SER A 6 -54.64 58.89 -14.76
CA SER A 6 -53.34 58.41 -14.34
C SER A 6 -53.49 56.97 -13.83
N PHE A 7 -52.74 56.03 -14.45
CA PHE A 7 -52.62 54.67 -13.95
C PHE A 7 -51.38 54.57 -13.02
N LEU A 8 -51.62 54.14 -11.82
CA LEU A 8 -50.63 53.87 -10.79
C LEU A 8 -50.19 52.45 -10.96
N PHE A 9 -48.93 52.21 -11.39
CA PHE A 9 -48.33 50.89 -11.40
C PHE A 9 -47.74 50.59 -10.01
N ILE A 10 -48.31 49.62 -9.30
CA ILE A 10 -47.71 49.02 -8.10
C ILE A 10 -46.78 47.93 -8.54
N VAL A 11 -45.46 48.12 -8.34
CA VAL A 11 -44.44 47.10 -8.53
C VAL A 11 -44.33 46.30 -7.24
N LEU A 12 -44.82 45.06 -7.23
CA LEU A 12 -44.57 44.08 -6.19
C LEU A 12 -43.15 43.50 -6.40
N ALA A 13 -42.24 43.90 -5.54
CA ALA A 13 -40.92 43.26 -5.45
C ALA A 13 -41.05 41.93 -4.71
N SER A 14 -41.00 40.85 -5.46
CA SER A 14 -40.91 39.48 -4.90
C SER A 14 -39.46 39.21 -4.53
N SER A 15 -39.14 39.25 -3.24
CA SER A 15 -37.82 38.83 -2.72
C SER A 15 -37.76 37.30 -2.71
N CYS A 16 -37.10 36.72 -3.72
CA CYS A 16 -36.68 35.33 -3.65
C CYS A 16 -35.52 35.21 -2.65
N LEU A 17 -35.83 34.70 -1.47
CA LEU A 17 -34.84 34.13 -0.57
C LEU A 17 -34.30 32.85 -1.22
N LEU A 18 -33.08 32.92 -1.75
CA LEU A 18 -32.29 31.76 -2.09
C LEU A 18 -31.78 31.16 -0.77
N ASP A 19 -32.48 30.15 -0.28
CA ASP A 19 -31.94 29.25 0.74
C ASP A 19 -30.71 28.55 0.15
N ALA A 20 -29.54 28.98 0.62
CA ALA A 20 -28.32 28.24 0.40
C ALA A 20 -28.42 26.93 1.21
N VAL A 21 -28.89 25.88 0.54
CA VAL A 21 -28.74 24.51 1.07
C VAL A 21 -27.27 24.21 1.07
N SER A 22 -26.62 24.41 2.22
CA SER A 22 -25.31 23.85 2.50
C SER A 22 -25.46 22.33 2.49
N GLY A 23 -25.09 21.73 1.38
CA GLY A 23 -25.07 20.28 1.27
C GLY A 23 -24.08 19.69 2.28
N GLU A 24 -24.56 19.26 3.43
CA GLU A 24 -23.86 18.27 4.24
C GLU A 24 -23.64 17.05 3.35
N LYS A 25 -22.40 16.91 2.87
CA LYS A 25 -21.97 15.67 2.19
C LYS A 25 -22.15 14.53 3.19
N ASN A 26 -23.17 13.72 2.96
CA ASN A 26 -23.50 12.53 3.73
C ASN A 26 -22.24 11.67 3.87
N SER A 27 -21.58 11.71 5.02
CA SER A 27 -20.38 10.92 5.35
C SER A 27 -20.62 9.40 5.30
N SER A 28 -21.88 8.97 5.25
CA SER A 28 -22.28 7.57 5.13
C SER A 28 -22.05 6.96 3.73
N GLN A 29 -21.91 7.78 2.67
CA GLN A 29 -21.74 7.29 1.30
C GLN A 29 -20.35 6.79 0.96
N SER A 30 -19.31 7.16 1.71
CA SER A 30 -17.90 6.84 1.43
C SER A 30 -17.30 5.76 2.33
N SER A 31 -18.10 5.00 3.06
CA SER A 31 -17.59 3.93 3.92
C SER A 31 -17.27 2.67 3.12
N VAL A 32 -16.15 2.03 3.42
CA VAL A 32 -15.83 0.66 3.00
C VAL A 32 -16.41 -0.35 3.98
N ILE A 33 -16.68 -1.56 3.51
CA ILE A 33 -17.09 -2.69 4.35
C ILE A 33 -15.97 -3.75 4.28
N ASN A 34 -15.26 -3.91 5.37
CA ASN A 34 -14.21 -4.91 5.51
C ASN A 34 -14.78 -6.34 5.45
N GLY A 35 -13.97 -7.29 4.96
CA GLY A 35 -14.36 -8.69 4.87
C GLY A 35 -15.32 -9.03 3.72
N THR A 36 -15.64 -8.08 2.85
CA THR A 36 -16.44 -8.27 1.63
C THR A 36 -15.57 -8.27 0.38
N ASP A 37 -16.13 -8.69 -0.74
CA ASP A 37 -15.47 -8.55 -2.04
C ASP A 37 -15.59 -7.09 -2.49
N TRP A 38 -14.45 -6.45 -2.77
CA TRP A 38 -14.44 -5.08 -3.28
C TRP A 38 -14.44 -5.08 -4.80
N MET A 39 -15.32 -4.25 -5.36
CA MET A 39 -15.50 -4.11 -6.80
C MET A 39 -15.01 -2.76 -7.27
N ASP A 40 -14.52 -2.69 -8.51
CA ASP A 40 -14.25 -1.44 -9.19
C ASP A 40 -15.56 -0.77 -9.66
N THR A 41 -15.45 0.42 -10.22
CA THR A 41 -16.60 1.21 -10.71
C THR A 41 -17.35 0.56 -11.88
N GLU A 42 -16.77 -0.48 -12.49
CA GLU A 42 -17.41 -1.27 -13.56
C GLU A 42 -17.96 -2.61 -13.06
N GLY A 43 -17.94 -2.83 -11.74
CA GLY A 43 -18.44 -4.07 -11.10
C GLY A 43 -17.51 -5.27 -11.24
N ARG A 44 -16.26 -5.07 -11.60
CA ARG A 44 -15.25 -6.14 -11.61
C ARG A 44 -14.58 -6.23 -10.24
N ARG A 45 -14.32 -7.45 -9.78
CA ARG A 45 -13.56 -7.65 -8.54
C ARG A 45 -12.16 -7.04 -8.67
N ILE A 46 -11.76 -6.27 -7.66
CA ILE A 46 -10.40 -5.71 -7.58
C ILE A 46 -9.39 -6.84 -7.42
N SER A 47 -8.29 -6.79 -8.18
CA SER A 47 -7.17 -7.72 -8.10
C SER A 47 -5.88 -6.90 -8.08
N ALA A 48 -5.44 -6.53 -6.87
CA ALA A 48 -4.25 -5.70 -6.60
C ALA A 48 -3.60 -6.13 -5.28
N HIS A 49 -3.08 -7.39 -5.27
CA HIS A 49 -2.54 -8.03 -4.08
C HIS A 49 -1.10 -7.58 -3.77
N GLU A 50 -0.71 -7.69 -2.51
CA GLU A 50 0.62 -7.30 -2.01
C GLU A 50 1.01 -5.88 -2.43
N GLY A 51 0.06 -4.97 -2.42
CA GLY A 51 0.21 -3.67 -3.04
C GLY A 51 0.32 -2.51 -2.08
N GLU A 52 0.30 -1.34 -2.69
CA GLU A 52 0.44 -0.03 -2.05
C GLU A 52 -0.77 0.85 -2.33
N LEU A 53 -1.00 1.77 -1.39
CA LEU A 53 -1.83 2.95 -1.60
C LEU A 53 -0.96 4.21 -1.61
N ALA A 54 -0.70 4.77 -2.78
CA ALA A 54 0.01 6.04 -2.94
C ALA A 54 -0.95 7.20 -3.22
N ARG A 55 -0.57 8.41 -2.85
CA ARG A 55 -1.32 9.62 -3.21
C ARG A 55 -0.54 10.49 -4.16
N PHE A 56 -1.13 10.74 -5.36
CA PHE A 56 -0.58 11.65 -6.35
C PHE A 56 -1.66 12.63 -6.83
N GLY A 57 -1.45 13.91 -6.57
CA GLY A 57 -2.45 14.95 -6.82
C GLY A 57 -3.75 14.69 -6.05
N ASP A 58 -4.87 14.67 -6.76
CA ASP A 58 -6.21 14.51 -6.17
C ASP A 58 -6.63 13.05 -5.98
N TYR A 59 -5.81 12.08 -6.41
CA TYR A 59 -6.16 10.67 -6.40
C TYR A 59 -5.28 9.85 -5.48
N PHE A 60 -5.90 8.85 -4.86
CA PHE A 60 -5.23 7.67 -4.36
C PHE A 60 -5.06 6.69 -5.50
N TYR A 61 -3.88 6.08 -5.59
CA TYR A 61 -3.55 5.03 -6.54
C TYR A 61 -3.29 3.76 -5.77
N TRP A 62 -3.88 2.67 -6.22
CA TRP A 62 -3.66 1.34 -5.66
C TRP A 62 -2.93 0.49 -6.69
N TYR A 63 -1.69 0.17 -6.39
CA TYR A 63 -0.87 -0.73 -7.19
C TYR A 63 -0.87 -2.10 -6.53
N GLY A 64 -0.92 -3.17 -7.32
CA GLY A 64 -0.79 -4.51 -6.77
C GLY A 64 -0.79 -5.59 -7.83
N SER A 65 -0.29 -6.76 -7.48
CA SER A 65 -0.19 -7.91 -8.35
C SER A 65 -1.56 -8.51 -8.63
N SER A 66 -1.81 -8.88 -9.89
CA SER A 66 -3.00 -9.62 -10.28
C SER A 66 -2.65 -11.08 -10.54
N TYR A 67 -3.51 -11.96 -10.05
CA TYR A 67 -3.43 -13.41 -10.23
C TYR A 67 -4.64 -13.97 -10.97
N LYS A 68 -5.43 -13.11 -11.62
CA LYS A 68 -6.62 -13.49 -12.40
C LYS A 68 -6.29 -14.43 -13.53
N ASN A 69 -7.24 -15.30 -13.84
CA ASN A 69 -7.16 -16.21 -15.00
C ASN A 69 -5.94 -17.11 -14.98
N ASN A 70 -5.53 -17.57 -13.82
CA ASN A 70 -4.55 -18.63 -13.73
C ASN A 70 -5.16 -19.95 -14.28
N PRO A 71 -4.85 -20.37 -15.53
CA PRO A 71 -5.49 -21.54 -16.14
C PRO A 71 -5.07 -22.85 -15.51
N GLN A 72 -4.04 -22.85 -14.67
CA GLN A 72 -3.49 -24.07 -14.05
C GLN A 72 -3.96 -24.29 -12.61
N GLY A 73 -4.67 -23.32 -12.02
CA GLY A 73 -5.26 -23.45 -10.69
C GLY A 73 -4.27 -23.80 -9.58
N LYS A 74 -2.97 -23.58 -9.77
CA LYS A 74 -1.94 -23.94 -8.79
C LYS A 74 -0.91 -22.83 -8.71
N PHE A 75 -0.91 -22.12 -7.59
CA PHE A 75 0.23 -21.29 -7.25
C PHE A 75 1.40 -22.21 -6.89
N ARG A 76 2.17 -22.58 -7.90
CA ARG A 76 3.45 -23.23 -7.69
C ARG A 76 4.53 -22.28 -8.17
N MET A 77 5.34 -21.79 -7.26
CA MET A 77 6.53 -21.01 -7.59
C MET A 77 7.44 -21.74 -8.61
N ALA A 78 7.40 -23.07 -8.60
CA ALA A 78 8.18 -23.92 -9.52
C ALA A 78 7.46 -24.28 -10.84
N ALA A 79 6.18 -23.95 -11.02
CA ALA A 79 5.39 -24.42 -12.18
C ALA A 79 5.03 -23.34 -13.18
N GLY A 80 5.64 -22.16 -13.07
CA GLY A 80 5.37 -21.02 -13.94
C GLY A 80 4.33 -20.08 -13.34
N PRO A 81 4.25 -18.90 -13.92
CA PRO A 81 3.65 -17.75 -13.27
C PRO A 81 2.15 -17.78 -13.29
N VAL A 82 1.65 -17.48 -12.17
CA VAL A 82 0.26 -17.15 -11.89
C VAL A 82 0.03 -15.65 -11.97
N TRP A 83 1.09 -14.90 -12.23
CA TRP A 83 1.10 -13.45 -12.22
C TRP A 83 0.75 -12.85 -13.59
N ASN A 84 -0.17 -11.89 -13.64
CA ASN A 84 -0.62 -11.22 -14.85
C ASN A 84 -0.12 -9.77 -14.99
N GLY A 85 0.77 -9.33 -14.13
CA GLY A 85 1.25 -7.97 -14.09
C GLY A 85 0.78 -7.22 -12.84
N VAL A 86 1.32 -6.02 -12.66
CA VAL A 86 0.86 -5.08 -11.65
C VAL A 86 -0.30 -4.29 -12.22
N GLN A 87 -1.44 -4.37 -11.54
CA GLN A 87 -2.62 -3.57 -11.86
C GLN A 87 -2.53 -2.23 -11.16
N VAL A 88 -3.16 -1.22 -11.74
CA VAL A 88 -3.36 0.07 -11.09
C VAL A 88 -4.83 0.47 -11.10
N TYR A 89 -5.30 0.92 -9.95
CA TYR A 89 -6.61 1.53 -9.75
C TYR A 89 -6.42 2.93 -9.18
N ARG A 90 -7.41 3.82 -9.35
CA ARG A 90 -7.40 5.12 -8.70
C ARG A 90 -8.75 5.43 -8.07
N SER A 91 -8.73 6.23 -7.01
CA SER A 91 -9.91 6.66 -6.28
C SER A 91 -9.72 8.04 -5.68
N LYS A 92 -10.81 8.79 -5.47
CA LYS A 92 -10.79 10.04 -4.68
C LYS A 92 -11.24 9.82 -3.24
N ASP A 93 -11.85 8.68 -2.94
CA ASP A 93 -12.55 8.45 -1.67
C ASP A 93 -12.20 7.10 -0.99
N LEU A 94 -11.22 6.36 -1.52
CA LEU A 94 -10.78 5.04 -1.04
C LEU A 94 -11.86 3.95 -1.11
N LYS A 95 -13.00 4.21 -1.74
CA LYS A 95 -14.11 3.28 -1.89
C LYS A 95 -14.43 2.99 -3.35
N ASN A 96 -14.56 4.03 -4.16
CA ASN A 96 -14.90 3.92 -5.56
C ASN A 96 -13.62 3.89 -6.39
N TRP A 97 -13.20 2.71 -6.83
CA TRP A 97 -11.94 2.47 -7.52
C TRP A 97 -12.16 2.34 -9.02
N GLU A 98 -11.55 3.23 -9.79
CA GLU A 98 -11.50 3.14 -11.25
C GLU A 98 -10.31 2.25 -11.65
N TYR A 99 -10.54 1.19 -12.41
CA TYR A 99 -9.46 0.40 -13.01
C TYR A 99 -8.75 1.19 -14.11
N ARG A 100 -7.43 1.29 -14.04
CA ARG A 100 -6.61 2.07 -14.97
C ARG A 100 -5.71 1.23 -15.87
N GLY A 101 -5.72 -0.07 -15.69
CA GLY A 101 -4.98 -1.00 -16.54
C GLY A 101 -3.85 -1.73 -15.84
N VAL A 102 -2.99 -2.34 -16.65
CA VAL A 102 -1.76 -3.00 -16.23
C VAL A 102 -0.62 -2.00 -16.35
N CYS A 103 -0.11 -1.51 -15.23
CA CYS A 103 0.97 -0.51 -15.24
C CYS A 103 2.37 -1.11 -15.39
N LEU A 104 2.58 -2.37 -14.95
CA LEU A 104 3.79 -3.15 -15.18
C LEU A 104 3.38 -4.52 -15.74
N PRO A 105 3.45 -4.72 -17.07
CA PRO A 105 3.05 -5.98 -17.69
C PRO A 105 4.03 -7.11 -17.36
N ARG A 106 3.50 -8.33 -17.31
CA ARG A 106 4.33 -9.51 -17.24
C ARG A 106 5.16 -9.66 -18.51
N PRO A 107 6.48 -9.93 -18.40
CA PRO A 107 7.29 -10.25 -19.59
C PRO A 107 6.79 -11.51 -20.31
N GLU A 108 6.71 -11.44 -21.63
CA GLU A 108 6.24 -12.56 -22.45
C GLU A 108 7.34 -13.60 -22.75
N SER A 109 8.60 -13.24 -22.55
CA SER A 109 9.75 -14.09 -22.87
C SER A 109 10.89 -13.89 -21.87
N GLY A 110 11.90 -14.74 -21.99
CA GLY A 110 13.12 -14.66 -21.18
C GLY A 110 12.92 -15.04 -19.72
N PHE A 111 13.92 -14.71 -18.91
CA PHE A 111 13.95 -15.00 -17.47
C PHE A 111 12.76 -14.36 -16.72
N GLY A 112 12.34 -13.17 -17.14
CA GLY A 112 11.21 -12.47 -16.57
C GLY A 112 9.86 -13.20 -16.69
N LYS A 113 9.74 -14.15 -17.62
CA LYS A 113 8.53 -14.99 -17.76
C LYS A 113 8.39 -16.01 -16.63
N LEU A 114 9.48 -16.40 -15.99
CA LEU A 114 9.52 -17.50 -15.02
C LEU A 114 9.15 -17.08 -13.60
N GLY A 115 9.05 -15.78 -13.32
CA GLY A 115 8.83 -15.27 -11.99
C GLY A 115 7.45 -14.68 -11.76
N ALA A 116 7.27 -14.20 -10.55
CA ALA A 116 6.13 -13.40 -10.13
C ALA A 116 6.60 -12.16 -9.39
N THR A 117 5.79 -11.11 -9.39
CA THR A 117 6.06 -9.94 -8.56
C THR A 117 5.08 -9.83 -7.41
N GLY A 118 5.53 -9.19 -6.36
CA GLY A 118 4.73 -8.74 -5.23
C GLY A 118 5.31 -7.44 -4.68
N ARG A 119 4.62 -6.85 -3.71
CA ARG A 119 5.10 -5.67 -2.99
C ARG A 119 5.48 -4.52 -3.92
N SER A 120 4.59 -4.20 -4.90
CA SER A 120 4.82 -3.09 -5.83
C SER A 120 4.47 -1.77 -5.19
N HIS A 121 5.45 -0.88 -5.02
CA HIS A 121 5.32 0.42 -4.37
C HIS A 121 5.91 1.52 -5.23
N VAL A 122 5.25 2.68 -5.31
CA VAL A 122 5.57 3.78 -6.22
C VAL A 122 5.81 5.08 -5.48
N LEU A 123 6.93 5.72 -5.75
CA LEU A 123 7.24 7.07 -5.27
C LEU A 123 7.34 8.04 -6.43
N TYR A 124 6.89 9.28 -6.25
CA TYR A 124 7.17 10.36 -7.19
C TYR A 124 8.42 11.13 -6.79
N ASN A 125 9.41 11.18 -7.69
CA ASN A 125 10.63 11.94 -7.51
C ASN A 125 10.50 13.35 -8.08
N GLN A 126 10.56 14.36 -7.22
CA GLN A 126 10.39 15.76 -7.61
C GLN A 126 11.55 16.29 -8.47
N LYS A 127 12.77 15.76 -8.29
CA LYS A 127 13.96 16.18 -9.03
C LYS A 127 13.95 15.66 -10.46
N THR A 128 13.68 14.36 -10.63
CA THR A 128 13.70 13.70 -11.95
C THR A 128 12.36 13.78 -12.67
N LYS A 129 11.28 14.18 -11.99
CA LYS A 129 9.91 14.22 -12.50
C LYS A 129 9.39 12.85 -12.92
N GLN A 130 9.89 11.79 -12.31
CA GLN A 130 9.52 10.42 -12.61
C GLN A 130 8.83 9.74 -11.45
N TYR A 131 7.94 8.80 -11.78
CA TYR A 131 7.40 7.82 -10.86
C TYR A 131 8.36 6.63 -10.84
N VAL A 132 8.80 6.24 -9.65
CA VAL A 132 9.77 5.16 -9.43
C VAL A 132 9.05 4.06 -8.69
N MET A 133 8.92 2.91 -9.32
CA MET A 133 8.35 1.70 -8.72
C MET A 133 9.47 0.80 -8.22
N TRP A 134 9.43 0.45 -6.93
CA TRP A 134 10.16 -0.67 -6.38
C TRP A 134 9.23 -1.86 -6.26
N TYR A 135 9.72 -3.08 -6.55
CA TYR A 135 8.93 -4.30 -6.46
C TYR A 135 9.81 -5.51 -6.23
N ARG A 136 9.25 -6.51 -5.55
CA ARG A 136 9.90 -7.81 -5.41
C ARG A 136 9.68 -8.63 -6.67
N TRP A 137 10.73 -9.26 -7.14
CA TRP A 137 10.69 -10.29 -8.16
C TRP A 137 11.21 -11.60 -7.57
N PHE A 138 10.45 -12.69 -7.70
CA PHE A 138 10.88 -14.00 -7.22
C PHE A 138 10.53 -15.11 -8.21
N ILE A 139 11.40 -16.13 -8.29
CA ILE A 139 11.23 -17.30 -9.15
C ILE A 139 10.96 -18.52 -8.30
N ALA A 140 11.80 -18.73 -7.30
CA ALA A 140 11.70 -19.75 -6.26
C ALA A 140 12.59 -19.32 -5.09
N MET A 141 12.27 -19.75 -3.88
CA MET A 141 13.14 -19.51 -2.73
C MET A 141 14.50 -20.20 -2.93
N PRO A 142 15.64 -19.56 -2.64
CA PRO A 142 15.80 -18.20 -2.08
C PRO A 142 15.91 -17.09 -3.15
N ALA A 143 15.70 -17.37 -4.44
CA ALA A 143 15.91 -16.41 -5.52
C ALA A 143 14.82 -15.32 -5.52
N SER A 144 15.06 -14.27 -4.75
CA SER A 144 14.23 -13.06 -4.67
C SER A 144 15.11 -11.84 -4.87
N PHE A 145 14.61 -10.88 -5.65
CA PHE A 145 15.31 -9.66 -6.03
C PHE A 145 14.41 -8.45 -5.83
N LEU A 146 15.00 -7.35 -5.41
CA LEU A 146 14.33 -6.06 -5.42
C LEU A 146 14.64 -5.35 -6.74
N MET A 147 13.59 -5.04 -7.46
CA MET A 147 13.63 -4.50 -8.81
C MET A 147 13.16 -3.05 -8.81
N VAL A 148 13.62 -2.28 -9.80
CA VAL A 148 13.19 -0.90 -10.02
C VAL A 148 12.66 -0.75 -11.44
N ALA A 149 11.59 0.04 -11.58
CA ALA A 149 11.04 0.49 -12.84
C ALA A 149 10.66 1.98 -12.75
N THR A 150 10.59 2.67 -13.90
CA THR A 150 10.21 4.10 -13.94
C THR A 150 9.10 4.35 -14.96
N ALA A 151 8.33 5.41 -14.72
CA ALA A 151 7.31 5.91 -15.65
C ALA A 151 7.18 7.43 -15.54
N ASP A 152 6.65 8.05 -16.60
CA ASP A 152 6.33 9.49 -16.62
C ASP A 152 4.94 9.78 -16.01
N ASN A 153 4.10 8.74 -15.89
CA ASN A 153 2.74 8.84 -15.37
C ASN A 153 2.53 7.84 -14.20
N PRO A 154 1.68 8.19 -13.24
CA PRO A 154 1.36 7.27 -12.13
C PRO A 154 0.67 5.98 -12.61
N GLU A 155 -0.03 6.02 -13.74
CA GLU A 155 -0.70 4.84 -14.33
C GLU A 155 0.23 4.00 -15.20
N GLY A 156 1.53 4.37 -15.32
CA GLY A 156 2.50 3.69 -16.17
C GLY A 156 2.37 4.06 -17.65
N PRO A 157 2.85 3.22 -18.59
CA PRO A 157 3.54 1.97 -18.32
C PRO A 157 4.90 2.16 -17.64
N PHE A 158 5.22 1.31 -16.68
CA PHE A 158 6.53 1.31 -16.04
C PHE A 158 7.55 0.50 -16.84
N THR A 159 8.73 1.09 -17.06
CA THR A 159 9.85 0.46 -17.75
C THR A 159 10.82 -0.13 -16.72
N PRO A 160 11.04 -1.46 -16.68
CA PRO A 160 11.99 -2.09 -15.77
C PRO A 160 13.43 -1.64 -16.01
N LEU A 161 14.15 -1.32 -14.94
CA LEU A 161 15.57 -0.94 -14.93
C LEU A 161 16.47 -2.05 -14.35
N GLY A 162 15.89 -3.16 -13.87
CA GLY A 162 16.60 -4.31 -13.32
C GLY A 162 16.70 -4.33 -11.79
N ALA A 163 17.42 -5.33 -11.30
CA ALA A 163 17.61 -5.58 -9.87
C ALA A 163 18.53 -4.54 -9.21
N ARG A 164 18.32 -4.35 -7.90
CA ARG A 164 19.14 -3.47 -7.06
C ARG A 164 19.60 -4.22 -5.82
N GLU A 165 20.86 -4.00 -5.47
CA GLU A 165 21.41 -4.50 -4.21
C GLU A 165 20.97 -3.64 -3.03
N VAL A 166 20.85 -4.27 -1.88
CA VAL A 166 20.45 -3.67 -0.61
C VAL A 166 21.44 -4.00 0.50
N GLY A 167 21.29 -3.42 1.69
CA GLY A 167 22.20 -3.52 2.81
C GLY A 167 22.16 -4.86 3.55
N THR A 168 22.15 -5.97 2.81
CA THR A 168 22.36 -7.33 3.34
C THR A 168 23.74 -7.85 2.97
N SER A 169 24.20 -8.91 3.60
CA SER A 169 25.51 -9.53 3.24
C SER A 169 25.50 -10.14 1.83
N THR A 170 24.32 -10.54 1.34
CA THR A 170 24.15 -11.11 -0.02
C THR A 170 23.80 -10.05 -1.06
N GLY A 171 23.46 -8.83 -0.65
CA GLY A 171 22.94 -7.77 -1.52
C GLY A 171 21.47 -7.98 -1.96
N PHE A 172 20.81 -9.06 -1.49
CA PHE A 172 19.44 -9.39 -1.89
C PHE A 172 18.43 -9.11 -0.78
N GLY A 173 17.21 -8.77 -1.17
CA GLY A 173 16.06 -8.58 -0.30
C GLY A 173 14.82 -9.29 -0.83
N SER A 174 13.79 -9.35 -0.01
CA SER A 174 12.49 -9.97 -0.34
C SER A 174 11.34 -8.99 -0.14
N ASP A 175 10.32 -9.35 0.64
CA ASP A 175 9.18 -8.46 0.90
C ASP A 175 9.64 -7.06 1.28
N MET A 176 9.06 -6.05 0.67
CA MET A 176 9.51 -4.68 0.82
C MET A 176 8.36 -3.68 0.85
N ASN A 177 8.69 -2.47 1.27
CA ASN A 177 7.88 -1.29 1.17
C ASN A 177 8.82 -0.09 0.99
N VAL A 178 8.34 1.00 0.41
CA VAL A 178 9.09 2.25 0.31
C VAL A 178 8.34 3.38 1.01
N PHE A 179 9.08 4.31 1.55
CA PHE A 179 8.54 5.46 2.25
C PHE A 179 9.27 6.73 1.82
N LYS A 180 8.52 7.78 1.52
CA LYS A 180 9.06 9.12 1.26
C LYS A 180 8.72 10.05 2.40
N ASP A 181 9.74 10.69 2.99
CA ASP A 181 9.57 11.65 4.05
C ASP A 181 9.26 13.07 3.50
N GLU A 182 8.93 13.99 4.39
CA GLU A 182 8.57 15.38 4.09
C GLU A 182 9.74 16.19 3.50
N ASP A 183 10.99 15.77 3.74
CA ASP A 183 12.20 16.37 3.17
C ASP A 183 12.62 15.79 1.81
N ASP A 184 11.71 15.07 1.15
CA ASP A 184 11.92 14.34 -0.12
C ASP A 184 12.97 13.22 -0.05
N LYS A 185 13.49 12.86 1.11
CA LYS A 185 14.29 11.64 1.25
C LYS A 185 13.37 10.42 1.22
N ALA A 186 13.84 9.38 0.55
CA ALA A 186 13.12 8.13 0.47
C ALA A 186 13.90 6.98 1.11
N TYR A 187 13.17 6.01 1.60
CA TYR A 187 13.68 4.85 2.32
C TYR A 187 13.04 3.58 1.79
N LEU A 188 13.81 2.50 1.82
CA LEU A 188 13.40 1.16 1.48
C LEU A 188 13.47 0.30 2.74
N ILE A 189 12.33 -0.23 3.18
CA ILE A 189 12.26 -1.23 4.25
C ILE A 189 12.00 -2.59 3.61
N TYR A 190 12.76 -3.61 4.00
CA TYR A 190 12.73 -4.90 3.31
C TYR A 190 13.10 -6.06 4.23
N CYS A 191 12.64 -7.25 3.85
CA CYS A 191 12.97 -8.50 4.51
C CYS A 191 14.30 -9.06 3.98
N ASP A 192 15.22 -9.31 4.90
CA ASP A 192 16.48 -10.03 4.66
C ASP A 192 16.30 -11.50 5.06
N HIS A 193 15.80 -12.33 4.13
CA HIS A 193 15.58 -13.75 4.38
C HIS A 193 16.72 -14.65 3.88
N ASN A 194 17.75 -14.04 3.26
CA ASN A 194 18.85 -14.79 2.66
C ASN A 194 20.04 -15.00 3.61
N GLN A 195 19.90 -14.67 4.89
CA GLN A 195 20.94 -14.85 5.90
C GLN A 195 20.64 -16.11 6.73
N PRO A 196 21.52 -17.10 6.73
CA PRO A 196 21.45 -18.16 7.73
C PRO A 196 21.66 -17.55 9.12
N ASP A 197 20.90 -18.01 10.10
CA ASP A 197 21.18 -17.70 11.51
C ASP A 197 22.54 -18.29 11.87
N ALA A 198 23.44 -17.47 12.44
CA ALA A 198 24.77 -17.91 12.82
C ALA A 198 24.77 -19.03 13.89
N GLU A 199 23.66 -19.23 14.59
CA GLU A 199 23.52 -20.15 15.73
C GLU A 199 22.76 -21.44 15.42
N GLY A 200 22.07 -21.58 14.28
CA GLY A 200 21.20 -22.75 14.09
C GLY A 200 20.89 -23.17 12.66
N GLY A 201 21.40 -22.48 11.65
CA GLY A 201 21.15 -22.81 10.25
C GLY A 201 19.75 -22.42 9.74
N ASP A 202 18.90 -21.85 10.57
CA ASP A 202 17.60 -21.30 10.17
C ASP A 202 17.74 -19.91 9.55
N TRP A 203 16.82 -19.59 8.64
CA TRP A 203 16.80 -18.29 8.00
C TRP A 203 16.37 -17.21 9.01
N ARG A 204 17.13 -16.12 9.13
CA ARG A 204 16.93 -15.08 10.14
C ARG A 204 15.66 -14.28 9.92
N TYR A 205 15.28 -13.99 8.67
CA TYR A 205 14.13 -13.14 8.33
C TYR A 205 14.12 -11.82 9.12
N ALA A 206 15.22 -11.10 9.07
CA ALA A 206 15.30 -9.76 9.66
C ALA A 206 14.61 -8.73 8.77
N ILE A 207 14.04 -7.69 9.36
CA ILE A 207 13.60 -6.51 8.61
C ILE A 207 14.67 -5.43 8.75
N ARG A 208 15.10 -4.90 7.60
CA ARG A 208 16.10 -3.84 7.49
C ARG A 208 15.53 -2.63 6.78
N ILE A 209 16.20 -1.49 6.93
CA ILE A 209 15.89 -0.25 6.24
C ILE A 209 17.17 0.40 5.72
N ASP A 210 17.09 0.90 4.48
CA ASP A 210 18.13 1.68 3.80
C ASP A 210 17.54 3.02 3.35
N SER A 211 18.36 4.08 3.29
CA SER A 211 17.98 5.24 2.51
C SER A 211 18.17 4.98 1.02
N LEU A 212 17.35 5.61 0.19
CA LEU A 212 17.49 5.59 -1.26
C LEU A 212 18.39 6.73 -1.75
N SER A 213 18.96 6.55 -2.94
CA SER A 213 19.63 7.61 -3.69
C SER A 213 18.67 8.77 -4.00
N ASP A 214 19.20 9.93 -4.36
CA ASP A 214 18.42 11.13 -4.65
C ASP A 214 17.42 11.00 -5.81
N ASP A 215 17.69 10.07 -6.74
CA ASP A 215 16.80 9.70 -7.84
C ASP A 215 15.85 8.55 -7.50
N TYR A 216 15.95 7.98 -6.29
CA TYR A 216 15.22 6.81 -5.77
C TYR A 216 15.50 5.49 -6.50
N LEU A 217 16.51 5.43 -7.37
CA LEU A 217 16.79 4.27 -8.20
C LEU A 217 17.72 3.23 -7.55
N SER A 218 18.34 3.56 -6.41
CA SER A 218 19.31 2.70 -5.74
C SER A 218 19.22 2.81 -4.22
N SER A 219 19.49 1.73 -3.51
CA SER A 219 19.72 1.73 -2.06
C SER A 219 21.13 2.24 -1.73
N LYS A 220 21.28 2.96 -0.62
CA LYS A 220 22.60 3.32 -0.05
C LYS A 220 23.16 2.24 0.86
N ARG A 221 22.43 1.14 1.07
CA ARG A 221 22.88 -0.10 1.69
C ARG A 221 23.34 0.04 3.15
N GLU A 222 22.67 0.86 3.96
CA GLU A 222 22.99 0.98 5.38
C GLU A 222 22.61 -0.27 6.18
N GLY A 223 21.56 -0.97 5.78
CA GLY A 223 21.12 -2.22 6.39
C GLY A 223 20.74 -2.11 7.87
N VAL A 224 20.17 -0.98 8.30
CA VAL A 224 19.78 -0.78 9.71
C VAL A 224 18.65 -1.74 10.09
N ILE A 225 18.81 -2.45 11.21
CA ILE A 225 17.83 -3.44 11.67
C ILE A 225 16.63 -2.75 12.31
N VAL A 226 15.44 -3.09 11.81
CA VAL A 226 14.12 -2.70 12.36
C VAL A 226 13.56 -3.83 13.23
N PHE A 227 13.57 -5.06 12.73
CA PHE A 227 13.27 -6.28 13.48
C PHE A 227 14.39 -7.29 13.24
N ASP A 228 14.90 -7.86 14.33
CA ASP A 228 16.09 -8.70 14.27
C ASP A 228 15.86 -10.05 13.57
N ARG A 229 14.68 -10.67 13.78
CA ARG A 229 14.37 -11.99 13.21
C ARG A 229 12.87 -12.29 13.12
N GLY A 230 12.53 -13.31 12.33
CA GLY A 230 11.21 -13.93 12.30
C GLY A 230 10.10 -13.01 11.78
N ARG A 231 10.43 -12.09 10.86
CA ARG A 231 9.48 -11.14 10.30
C ARG A 231 9.57 -11.05 8.78
N GLU A 232 8.41 -10.88 8.16
CA GLU A 232 8.24 -10.61 6.73
C GLU A 232 7.16 -9.55 6.52
N ALA A 233 6.90 -9.17 5.27
CA ALA A 233 5.85 -8.21 4.90
C ALA A 233 5.93 -6.88 5.66
N PRO A 234 7.07 -6.15 5.59
CA PRO A 234 7.21 -4.88 6.28
C PRO A 234 6.37 -3.78 5.61
N ALA A 235 5.89 -2.84 6.43
CA ALA A 235 5.37 -1.56 5.97
C ALA A 235 5.77 -0.46 6.97
N ILE A 236 5.83 0.79 6.49
CA ILE A 236 6.30 1.93 7.30
C ILE A 236 5.48 3.18 7.04
N ALA A 237 5.19 3.95 8.09
CA ALA A 237 4.60 5.28 7.99
C ALA A 237 5.20 6.22 9.02
N LYS A 238 5.12 7.54 8.79
CA LYS A 238 5.41 8.58 9.78
C LYS A 238 4.11 9.15 10.34
N TYR A 239 3.99 9.17 11.64
CA TYR A 239 2.81 9.71 12.31
C TYR A 239 3.15 10.33 13.65
N LYS A 240 2.67 11.56 13.89
CA LYS A 240 2.92 12.33 15.14
C LYS A 240 4.40 12.39 15.50
N GLY A 241 5.27 12.63 14.50
CA GLY A 241 6.72 12.75 14.69
C GLY A 241 7.47 11.45 14.96
N LYS A 242 6.80 10.28 14.82
CA LYS A 242 7.44 8.96 14.93
C LYS A 242 7.35 8.19 13.64
N TYR A 243 8.37 7.42 13.36
CA TYR A 243 8.35 6.38 12.33
C TYR A 243 7.81 5.11 12.96
N ILE A 244 6.81 4.53 12.34
CA ILE A 244 6.11 3.34 12.79
C ILE A 244 6.29 2.29 11.71
N ALA A 245 7.01 1.23 12.02
CA ALA A 245 7.17 0.08 11.14
C ALA A 245 6.37 -1.09 11.68
N VAL A 246 5.74 -1.84 10.78
CA VAL A 246 5.02 -3.08 11.10
C VAL A 246 5.54 -4.23 10.26
N ALA A 247 5.39 -5.46 10.75
CA ALA A 247 5.74 -6.66 10.01
C ALA A 247 4.94 -7.87 10.52
N SER A 248 4.68 -8.85 9.66
CA SER A 248 4.05 -10.12 10.00
C SER A 248 5.08 -11.16 10.46
N GLY A 249 4.63 -12.27 11.05
CA GLY A 249 5.44 -13.47 11.24
C GLY A 249 5.67 -14.18 9.90
N VAL A 250 6.70 -15.03 9.85
CA VAL A 250 7.12 -15.74 8.63
C VAL A 250 6.25 -16.97 8.41
N HIS A 251 5.13 -16.80 7.73
CA HIS A 251 4.19 -17.87 7.38
C HIS A 251 3.65 -17.77 5.95
N GLY A 252 4.31 -16.97 5.10
CA GLY A 252 3.87 -16.71 3.72
C GLY A 252 2.45 -16.14 3.70
N TRP A 253 1.53 -16.79 3.00
CA TRP A 253 0.13 -16.32 2.93
C TRP A 253 -0.77 -16.77 4.09
N SER A 254 -0.23 -17.39 5.12
CA SER A 254 -1.00 -17.67 6.34
C SER A 254 -0.88 -16.50 7.30
N ALA A 255 -2.01 -16.03 7.78
CA ALA A 255 -2.07 -14.86 8.65
C ALA A 255 -1.38 -15.07 9.99
N THR A 256 -0.76 -14.02 10.50
CA THR A 256 -0.14 -13.94 11.83
C THR A 256 -0.52 -12.62 12.49
N GLU A 257 -0.18 -12.48 13.75
CA GLU A 257 -0.22 -11.18 14.42
C GLU A 257 0.81 -10.23 13.80
N THR A 258 0.44 -8.94 13.72
CA THR A 258 1.32 -7.86 13.25
C THR A 258 2.15 -7.33 14.41
N SER A 259 3.48 -7.35 14.26
CA SER A 259 4.43 -6.70 15.16
C SER A 259 4.65 -5.25 14.78
N CYS A 260 5.02 -4.42 15.76
CA CYS A 260 5.33 -3.01 15.56
C CYS A 260 6.68 -2.66 16.17
N ALA A 261 7.40 -1.77 15.49
CA ALA A 261 8.56 -1.06 16.03
C ALA A 261 8.43 0.44 15.73
N THR A 262 9.00 1.27 16.60
CA THR A 262 8.99 2.73 16.44
C THR A 262 10.38 3.33 16.59
N ALA A 263 10.65 4.42 15.87
CA ALA A 263 11.89 5.17 15.95
C ALA A 263 11.66 6.69 15.80
N ASP A 264 12.67 7.48 16.18
CA ASP A 264 12.68 8.94 15.98
C ASP A 264 13.23 9.34 14.60
N SER A 265 13.93 8.45 13.93
CA SER A 265 14.38 8.60 12.54
C SER A 265 14.40 7.25 11.83
N PRO A 266 14.30 7.21 10.47
CA PRO A 266 14.25 5.95 9.74
C PRO A 266 15.50 5.08 9.93
N LEU A 267 16.67 5.69 10.01
CA LEU A 267 17.96 5.02 10.25
C LEU A 267 18.36 5.04 11.72
N GLY A 268 17.44 5.36 12.64
CA GLY A 268 17.70 5.44 14.07
C GLY A 268 17.52 4.09 14.79
N ASN A 269 17.51 4.20 16.12
CA ASN A 269 17.29 3.03 16.98
C ASN A 269 15.81 2.68 17.04
N TRP A 270 15.44 1.57 16.43
CA TRP A 270 14.09 1.02 16.43
C TRP A 270 13.78 0.31 17.77
N LYS A 271 12.63 0.63 18.35
CA LYS A 271 12.14 0.03 19.60
C LYS A 271 10.96 -0.90 19.28
N ASN A 272 11.18 -2.20 19.45
CA ASN A 272 10.13 -3.21 19.28
C ASN A 272 9.06 -3.05 20.37
N GLN A 273 7.80 -3.02 19.97
CA GLN A 273 6.63 -2.89 20.85
C GLN A 273 5.86 -4.21 21.04
N GLY A 274 6.27 -5.27 20.36
CA GLY A 274 5.53 -6.54 20.30
C GLY A 274 4.37 -6.49 19.31
N TYR A 275 3.38 -7.34 19.54
CA TYR A 275 2.19 -7.43 18.71
C TYR A 275 1.21 -6.29 18.99
N ILE A 276 0.62 -5.76 17.92
CA ILE A 276 -0.33 -4.63 17.95
C ILE A 276 -1.69 -4.97 17.35
N SER A 277 -1.84 -6.17 16.80
CA SER A 277 -3.09 -6.69 16.23
C SER A 277 -3.64 -7.85 17.08
N GLU A 278 -4.86 -8.23 16.78
CA GLU A 278 -5.59 -9.36 17.39
C GLU A 278 -6.02 -10.33 16.27
N ASN A 279 -6.39 -11.58 16.65
CA ASN A 279 -6.98 -12.56 15.73
C ASN A 279 -6.16 -12.78 14.45
N LYS A 280 -4.83 -12.88 14.57
CA LYS A 280 -3.92 -13.00 13.42
C LYS A 280 -4.17 -11.89 12.40
N THR A 281 -4.24 -10.64 12.91
CA THR A 281 -4.54 -9.45 12.09
C THR A 281 -5.88 -9.61 11.33
N TRP A 282 -6.90 -10.16 12.03
CA TRP A 282 -8.23 -10.50 11.46
C TRP A 282 -8.12 -11.38 10.21
N ASN A 283 -7.26 -12.39 10.28
CA ASN A 283 -6.95 -13.33 9.22
C ASN A 283 -6.41 -12.64 7.94
N SER A 284 -5.50 -11.68 8.13
CA SER A 284 -4.89 -10.92 7.03
C SER A 284 -3.40 -10.66 7.26
N GLN A 285 -2.73 -10.14 6.25
CA GLN A 285 -1.33 -9.71 6.28
C GLN A 285 -1.24 -8.27 5.79
N VAL A 286 -0.52 -7.41 6.52
CA VAL A 286 -0.29 -6.03 6.10
C VAL A 286 0.52 -6.00 4.81
N SER A 287 0.08 -5.21 3.84
CA SER A 287 0.83 -4.91 2.62
C SER A 287 1.36 -3.48 2.60
N ASP A 288 0.63 -2.53 3.21
CA ASP A 288 1.04 -1.14 3.23
C ASP A 288 0.52 -0.38 4.46
N LEU A 289 1.18 0.75 4.78
CA LEU A 289 0.73 1.76 5.72
C LEU A 289 0.66 3.13 5.02
N ILE A 290 -0.50 3.76 5.03
CA ILE A 290 -0.66 5.11 4.48
C ILE A 290 -1.11 6.10 5.56
N TYR A 291 -0.46 7.25 5.61
CA TYR A 291 -0.94 8.40 6.38
C TYR A 291 -1.98 9.18 5.56
N LEU A 292 -3.18 9.28 6.10
CA LEU A 292 -4.31 10.00 5.53
C LEU A 292 -4.37 11.40 6.14
N LYS A 293 -3.91 12.38 5.38
CA LYS A 293 -3.84 13.78 5.83
C LYS A 293 -5.24 14.34 6.14
N GLU A 294 -6.25 13.94 5.37
CA GLU A 294 -7.63 14.40 5.48
C GLU A 294 -8.24 14.08 6.84
N SER A 295 -7.96 12.93 7.39
CA SER A 295 -8.51 12.46 8.67
C SER A 295 -7.47 12.43 9.79
N ASN A 296 -6.21 12.79 9.50
CA ASN A 296 -5.08 12.73 10.43
C ASN A 296 -4.94 11.33 11.08
N GLN A 297 -4.96 10.28 10.25
CA GLN A 297 -4.91 8.88 10.67
C GLN A 297 -3.89 8.09 9.85
N VAL A 298 -3.41 6.98 10.40
CA VAL A 298 -2.70 5.96 9.63
C VAL A 298 -3.64 4.79 9.39
N MET A 299 -3.68 4.33 8.14
CA MET A 299 -4.45 3.18 7.70
C MET A 299 -3.50 2.11 7.19
N ALA A 300 -3.73 0.87 7.58
CA ALA A 300 -3.10 -0.30 6.97
C ALA A 300 -4.00 -0.86 5.87
N LEU A 301 -3.41 -1.08 4.70
CA LEU A 301 -3.95 -1.98 3.68
C LEU A 301 -3.48 -3.38 4.00
N CYS A 302 -4.39 -4.34 4.04
CA CYS A 302 -4.07 -5.74 4.33
C CYS A 302 -4.70 -6.67 3.29
N ASP A 303 -3.97 -7.74 2.93
CA ASP A 303 -4.50 -8.85 2.14
C ASP A 303 -5.06 -9.92 3.07
N GLN A 304 -6.35 -10.22 2.93
CA GLN A 304 -6.99 -11.36 3.58
C GLN A 304 -6.89 -12.57 2.64
N TRP A 305 -5.79 -13.29 2.76
CA TRP A 305 -5.41 -14.33 1.82
C TRP A 305 -6.40 -15.50 1.75
N TRP A 306 -6.77 -15.89 0.54
CA TRP A 306 -7.55 -17.09 0.30
C TRP A 306 -6.66 -18.33 0.33
N VAL A 307 -6.52 -18.93 1.52
CA VAL A 307 -5.60 -20.06 1.76
C VAL A 307 -6.21 -21.45 1.74
N PRO A 308 -7.57 -21.67 1.83
CA PRO A 308 -8.14 -23.01 1.69
C PRO A 308 -7.78 -23.69 0.39
N ASP A 309 -7.70 -22.93 -0.69
CA ASP A 309 -7.18 -23.37 -1.98
C ASP A 309 -6.28 -22.28 -2.56
N ARG A 310 -4.97 -22.51 -2.49
CA ARG A 310 -3.97 -21.56 -3.05
C ARG A 310 -4.06 -21.43 -4.58
N ALA A 311 -4.82 -22.30 -5.25
CA ALA A 311 -5.11 -22.19 -6.65
C ALA A 311 -5.92 -20.94 -6.98
N ASP A 312 -6.75 -20.50 -6.04
CA ASP A 312 -7.66 -19.38 -6.18
C ASP A 312 -7.25 -18.18 -5.35
N ILE A 313 -5.93 -17.92 -5.26
CA ILE A 313 -5.38 -16.79 -4.46
C ILE A 313 -6.02 -15.44 -4.85
N ASP A 314 -6.50 -15.31 -6.08
CA ASP A 314 -7.23 -14.13 -6.55
C ASP A 314 -8.61 -13.94 -5.86
N LYS A 315 -9.10 -14.93 -5.12
CA LYS A 315 -10.26 -14.80 -4.24
C LYS A 315 -9.95 -14.11 -2.92
N SER A 316 -8.69 -13.78 -2.66
CA SER A 316 -8.28 -13.01 -1.49
C SER A 316 -9.02 -11.67 -1.45
N ARG A 317 -9.34 -11.23 -0.23
CA ARG A 317 -10.02 -9.97 0.03
C ARG A 317 -9.05 -8.95 0.57
N TYR A 318 -9.56 -7.77 0.82
CA TYR A 318 -8.78 -6.67 1.39
C TYR A 318 -9.45 -6.14 2.65
N LEU A 319 -8.61 -5.62 3.56
CA LEU A 319 -9.08 -4.92 4.73
C LEU A 319 -8.37 -3.56 4.82
N PHE A 320 -9.10 -2.54 5.20
CA PHE A 320 -8.55 -1.30 5.74
C PHE A 320 -8.65 -1.34 7.25
N ILE A 321 -7.51 -1.28 7.93
CA ILE A 321 -7.43 -1.37 9.38
C ILE A 321 -6.83 -0.06 9.92
N ALA A 322 -7.48 0.54 10.91
CA ALA A 322 -6.96 1.75 11.54
C ALA A 322 -5.73 1.42 12.40
N LEU A 323 -4.63 2.19 12.26
CA LEU A 323 -3.50 2.15 13.16
C LEU A 323 -3.58 3.37 14.09
N ARG A 324 -3.77 3.12 15.38
CA ARG A 324 -3.82 4.13 16.43
C ARG A 324 -2.47 4.23 17.11
N TYR A 325 -1.97 5.45 17.28
CA TYR A 325 -0.75 5.70 18.04
C TYR A 325 -1.02 6.74 19.13
N THR A 326 -0.69 6.38 20.37
CA THR A 326 -0.87 7.23 21.54
C THR A 326 0.47 7.82 21.95
N SER A 327 0.67 9.12 21.68
CA SER A 327 1.96 9.80 21.94
C SER A 327 2.37 9.78 23.40
N SER A 328 1.43 9.88 24.36
CA SER A 328 1.72 9.87 25.81
C SER A 328 2.27 8.54 26.31
N THR A 329 1.93 7.42 25.66
CA THR A 329 2.42 6.08 26.03
C THR A 329 3.45 5.55 25.04
N GLY A 330 3.58 6.16 23.86
CA GLY A 330 4.42 5.69 22.76
C GLY A 330 3.93 4.35 22.17
N LYS A 331 2.66 3.97 22.41
CA LYS A 331 2.11 2.67 21.99
C LYS A 331 1.28 2.78 20.71
N ALA A 332 1.45 1.79 19.85
CA ALA A 332 0.61 1.57 18.69
C ALA A 332 -0.39 0.41 18.95
N LYS A 333 -1.56 0.47 18.31
CA LYS A 333 -2.56 -0.59 18.27
C LYS A 333 -3.27 -0.56 16.93
N MET A 334 -3.55 -1.71 16.34
CA MET A 334 -4.46 -1.85 15.20
C MET A 334 -5.89 -2.04 15.70
N GLU A 335 -6.85 -1.46 14.96
CA GLU A 335 -8.27 -1.49 15.29
C GLU A 335 -9.06 -1.87 14.04
N TYR A 336 -9.78 -2.99 14.10
CA TYR A 336 -10.67 -3.42 13.04
C TYR A 336 -12.03 -2.75 13.18
N LEU A 337 -12.49 -2.14 12.08
CA LEU A 337 -13.82 -1.55 11.96
C LEU A 337 -14.52 -2.22 10.79
N GLU A 338 -15.63 -2.91 11.04
CA GLU A 338 -16.38 -3.63 9.99
C GLU A 338 -16.83 -2.67 8.88
N LYS A 339 -17.32 -1.50 9.27
CA LYS A 339 -17.69 -0.41 8.35
C LYS A 339 -16.93 0.85 8.73
N TRP A 340 -16.14 1.38 7.79
CA TRP A 340 -15.28 2.52 8.05
C TRP A 340 -15.18 3.48 6.87
N ASN A 341 -15.17 4.77 7.17
CA ASN A 341 -14.73 5.81 6.25
C ASN A 341 -13.33 6.31 6.68
N PRO A 342 -12.24 5.88 6.03
CA PRO A 342 -10.89 6.27 6.43
C PRO A 342 -10.61 7.76 6.31
N LEU A 343 -11.35 8.48 5.47
CA LEU A 343 -11.18 9.92 5.24
C LEU A 343 -12.02 10.78 6.20
N ALA A 344 -12.92 10.19 6.97
CA ALA A 344 -13.68 10.94 7.98
C ALA A 344 -12.82 11.24 9.20
N HIS A 345 -12.94 12.47 9.74
CA HIS A 345 -12.43 12.79 11.06
C HIS A 345 -13.21 11.98 12.11
N ASN A 346 -12.50 11.31 13.01
CA ASN A 346 -13.07 10.63 14.19
C ASN A 346 -13.10 11.58 15.38
#